data_2a0bdbd1e99c35e753c6a5f5e7ee6f8c
#
_entry.id   2a0bdbd1e99c35e753c6a5f5e7ee6f8c
#
_cell.length_a   1.000
_cell.length_b   1.000
_cell.length_c   1.000
_cell.angle_alpha   90.00
_cell.angle_beta   90.00
_cell.angle_gamma   90.00
#
_symmetry.space_group_name_H-M   'P 1'
#
loop_
_entity.id
_entity.type
_entity.pdbx_description
1 polymer ?
#
loop_
_entity_poly.entity_id
_entity_poly.type
_entity_poly.pdbx_seq_one_letter_code
_entity_poly.pdbx_strand_id
1 'polypeptide(L)'
;MSIKLAATYGTHKHVVSRASLHHPLADEISIALGDNGYCRFPYSVELAFFKNGEWVTDVLPEFAAFADGVAGDTLVYASVPILDFAQFMTNYGGAR
;
A
#
# COMPACT_ATOMS: atom_id res chain seq x y z
N MET A 1 8.00 -3.27 13.72
CA MET A 1 6.88 -2.59 13.05
C MET A 1 5.58 -3.26 13.46
N SER A 2 4.60 -2.46 13.77
CA SER A 2 3.29 -2.98 14.14
C SER A 2 2.35 -2.86 12.95
N ILE A 3 1.71 -3.95 12.57
CA ILE A 3 0.72 -3.97 11.50
C ILE A 3 -0.63 -4.29 12.12
N LYS A 4 -1.58 -3.41 11.89
CA LYS A 4 -2.94 -3.59 12.40
C LYS A 4 -3.80 -4.17 11.28
N LEU A 5 -4.28 -5.39 11.47
CA LEU A 5 -5.16 -6.03 10.50
C LEU A 5 -6.56 -5.46 10.61
N ALA A 6 -7.14 -5.14 9.47
CA ALA A 6 -8.53 -4.74 9.35
C ALA A 6 -9.37 -5.93 8.90
N ALA A 7 -10.68 -5.73 8.80
CA ALA A 7 -11.62 -6.79 8.46
C ALA A 7 -11.44 -7.26 7.03
N THR A 8 -11.82 -8.51 6.78
CA THR A 8 -12.00 -9.03 5.42
C THR A 8 -13.38 -8.61 4.91
N TYR A 9 -13.49 -8.42 3.61
CA TYR A 9 -14.71 -7.91 3.00
C TYR A 9 -15.35 -8.92 2.07
N GLY A 10 -16.62 -9.23 2.32
CA GLY A 10 -17.53 -9.93 1.43
C GLY A 10 -16.96 -11.21 0.84
N THR A 11 -17.27 -11.42 -0.43
CA THR A 11 -16.81 -12.60 -1.18
C THR A 11 -15.37 -12.47 -1.66
N HIS A 12 -14.82 -11.27 -1.61
CA HIS A 12 -13.41 -11.05 -1.93
C HIS A 12 -12.63 -11.17 -0.64
N LYS A 13 -11.87 -12.22 -0.50
CA LYS A 13 -11.00 -12.43 0.66
C LYS A 13 -9.87 -11.41 0.61
N HIS A 14 -10.16 -10.26 1.15
CA HIS A 14 -9.34 -9.07 1.03
C HIS A 14 -9.02 -8.59 2.44
N VAL A 15 -7.75 -8.58 2.79
CA VAL A 15 -7.28 -8.12 4.08
C VAL A 15 -6.53 -6.82 3.90
N VAL A 16 -6.92 -5.80 4.64
CA VAL A 16 -6.24 -4.50 4.63
C VAL A 16 -5.49 -4.32 5.93
N SER A 17 -4.23 -3.94 5.82
CA SER A 17 -3.37 -3.67 6.97
C SER A 17 -2.78 -2.27 6.83
N ARG A 18 -2.40 -1.67 7.96
CA ARG A 18 -1.74 -0.38 7.97
C ARG A 18 -0.43 -0.44 8.74
N ALA A 19 0.56 0.32 8.28
CA ALA A 19 1.86 0.38 8.93
C ALA A 19 2.43 1.79 8.84
N SER A 20 3.27 2.14 9.80
CA SER A 20 3.97 3.43 9.81
C SER A 20 5.14 3.41 8.84
N LEU A 21 5.45 4.58 8.30
CA LEU A 21 6.58 4.80 7.40
C LEU A 21 7.40 6.02 7.86
N HIS A 22 8.65 6.06 7.40
CA HIS A 22 9.48 7.26 7.51
C HIS A 22 9.98 7.70 6.12
N HIS A 23 9.07 7.70 5.15
CA HIS A 23 9.34 8.16 3.78
C HIS A 23 9.10 9.67 3.69
N PRO A 24 9.86 10.39 2.83
CA PRO A 24 9.67 11.84 2.68
C PRO A 24 8.26 12.25 2.27
N LEU A 25 7.56 11.41 1.51
CA LEU A 25 6.24 11.74 0.98
C LEU A 25 5.08 11.11 1.75
N ALA A 26 5.35 10.17 2.66
CA ALA A 26 4.28 9.44 3.34
C ALA A 26 4.73 9.00 4.74
N ASP A 27 3.82 9.01 5.69
CA ASP A 27 4.08 8.52 7.05
C ASP A 27 3.27 7.26 7.40
N GLU A 28 2.39 6.84 6.50
CA GLU A 28 1.60 5.62 6.69
C GLU A 28 1.34 4.96 5.34
N ILE A 29 1.36 3.64 5.34
CA ILE A 29 1.05 2.82 4.16
C ILE A 29 -0.14 1.93 4.48
N SER A 30 -1.06 1.82 3.52
CA SER A 30 -2.14 0.84 3.54
C SER A 30 -1.78 -0.29 2.60
N ILE A 31 -1.86 -1.51 3.09
CA ILE A 31 -1.46 -2.71 2.36
C ILE A 31 -2.68 -3.61 2.22
N ALA A 32 -3.13 -3.82 1.01
CA ALA A 32 -4.23 -4.73 0.73
C ALA A 32 -3.67 -6.05 0.21
N LEU A 33 -4.02 -7.12 0.92
CA LEU A 33 -3.63 -8.48 0.58
C LEU A 33 -4.89 -9.26 0.23
N GLY A 34 -4.81 -10.08 -0.78
CA GLY A 34 -5.94 -10.91 -1.17
C GLY A 34 -5.91 -11.25 -2.64
N ASP A 35 -6.94 -11.95 -3.09
CA ASP A 35 -7.09 -12.32 -4.48
C ASP A 35 -8.26 -11.53 -5.06
N ASN A 36 -7.93 -10.37 -5.61
CA ASN A 36 -8.90 -9.52 -6.29
C ASN A 36 -8.28 -9.00 -7.59
N GLY A 37 -8.92 -8.06 -8.26
CA GLY A 37 -8.43 -7.52 -9.53
C GLY A 37 -7.14 -6.71 -9.42
N TYR A 38 -6.70 -6.36 -8.21
CA TYR A 38 -5.59 -5.44 -7.98
C TYR A 38 -4.37 -6.07 -7.30
N CYS A 39 -4.50 -7.29 -6.81
CA CYS A 39 -3.36 -8.00 -6.23
C CYS A 39 -3.64 -9.50 -6.19
N ARG A 40 -2.57 -10.28 -6.08
CA ARG A 40 -2.62 -11.73 -5.96
C ARG A 40 -1.67 -12.18 -4.87
N PHE A 41 -2.25 -12.53 -3.73
CA PHE A 41 -1.46 -13.10 -2.64
C PHE A 41 -0.93 -14.49 -3.03
N PRO A 42 0.35 -14.82 -2.79
CA PRO A 42 1.40 -14.01 -2.13
C PRO A 42 2.29 -13.23 -3.10
N TYR A 43 1.92 -13.07 -4.35
CA TYR A 43 2.79 -12.56 -5.41
C TYR A 43 2.79 -11.04 -5.50
N SER A 44 1.67 -10.42 -5.21
CA SER A 44 1.56 -8.97 -5.31
C SER A 44 0.61 -8.41 -4.27
N VAL A 45 0.72 -7.10 -4.04
CA VAL A 45 -0.10 -6.36 -3.08
C VAL A 45 -0.62 -5.08 -3.73
N GLU A 46 -1.69 -4.53 -3.15
CA GLU A 46 -2.18 -3.19 -3.49
C GLU A 46 -1.77 -2.23 -2.40
N LEU A 47 -1.24 -1.08 -2.77
CA LEU A 47 -0.74 -0.09 -1.81
C LEU A 47 -1.45 1.24 -1.97
N ALA A 48 -1.59 1.96 -0.85
CA ALA A 48 -1.95 3.36 -0.80
C ALA A 48 -1.13 4.02 0.30
N PHE A 49 -0.93 5.33 0.18
CA PHE A 49 -0.05 6.06 1.09
C PHE A 49 -0.78 7.25 1.69
N PHE A 50 -0.42 7.58 2.93
CA PHE A 50 -1.03 8.68 3.67
C PHE A 50 0.05 9.54 4.31
N LYS A 51 -0.23 10.82 4.42
CA LYS A 51 0.61 11.80 5.12
C LYS A 51 -0.28 12.67 6.00
N ASN A 52 -0.03 12.68 7.30
CA ASN A 52 -0.82 13.44 8.26
C ASN A 52 -2.32 13.11 8.17
N GLY A 53 -2.64 11.84 7.91
CA GLY A 53 -4.02 11.38 7.80
C GLY A 53 -4.67 11.62 6.44
N GLU A 54 -3.99 12.27 5.52
CA GLU A 54 -4.51 12.56 4.19
C GLU A 54 -3.90 11.64 3.15
N TRP A 55 -4.69 11.28 2.15
CA TRP A 55 -4.27 10.41 1.05
C TRP A 55 -3.21 11.11 0.20
N VAL A 56 -2.08 10.45 -0.03
CA VAL A 56 -1.01 10.97 -0.88
C VAL A 56 -1.38 10.73 -2.34
N THR A 57 -1.49 11.81 -3.10
CA THR A 57 -1.81 11.74 -4.53
C THR A 57 -0.60 12.04 -5.42
N ASP A 58 0.51 12.44 -4.83
CA ASP A 58 1.78 12.55 -5.56
C ASP A 58 2.38 11.16 -5.71
N VAL A 59 2.77 10.81 -6.94
CA VAL A 59 3.27 9.46 -7.23
C VAL A 59 4.62 9.25 -6.57
N LEU A 60 4.72 8.18 -5.77
CA LEU A 60 5.99 7.76 -5.20
C LEU A 60 6.87 7.16 -6.31
N PRO A 61 8.11 7.66 -6.48
CA PRO A 61 8.97 7.17 -7.57
C PRO A 61 9.22 5.67 -7.54
N GLU A 62 9.29 5.09 -6.35
CA GLU A 62 9.56 3.66 -6.17
C GLU A 62 8.50 2.77 -6.81
N PHE A 63 7.26 3.28 -6.89
CA PHE A 63 6.13 2.49 -7.40
C PHE A 63 5.44 3.15 -8.59
N ALA A 64 6.09 4.08 -9.26
CA ALA A 64 5.46 4.84 -10.36
C ALA A 64 4.89 3.93 -11.45
N ALA A 65 5.55 2.82 -11.75
CA ALA A 65 5.10 1.86 -12.76
C ALA A 65 3.78 1.16 -12.38
N PHE A 66 3.41 1.19 -11.11
CA PHE A 66 2.23 0.48 -10.59
C PHE A 66 1.09 1.43 -10.26
N ALA A 67 1.28 2.73 -10.43
CA ALA A 67 0.24 3.71 -10.14
C ALA A 67 -0.97 3.45 -11.03
N ASP A 68 -2.14 3.32 -10.39
CA ASP A 68 -3.37 2.97 -11.08
C ASP A 68 -4.54 3.74 -10.48
N GLY A 69 -5.33 4.34 -11.35
CA GLY A 69 -6.59 4.92 -10.97
C GLY A 69 -6.50 6.07 -9.99
N VAL A 70 -6.29 7.26 -10.49
CA VAL A 70 -6.59 8.45 -9.73
C VAL A 70 -8.02 8.83 -10.08
N ALA A 71 -8.95 8.47 -9.19
CA ALA A 71 -10.32 8.94 -9.30
C ALA A 71 -10.51 9.96 -8.19
N GLY A 72 -10.50 11.22 -8.54
CA GLY A 72 -10.57 12.28 -7.54
C GLY A 72 -9.28 12.36 -6.73
N ASP A 73 -9.39 12.15 -5.43
CA ASP A 73 -8.28 12.31 -4.49
C ASP A 73 -7.64 10.98 -4.08
N THR A 74 -7.86 9.91 -4.84
CA THR A 74 -7.33 8.60 -4.47
C THR A 74 -6.33 8.10 -5.52
N LEU A 75 -5.18 7.65 -5.05
CA LEU A 75 -4.15 7.04 -5.87
C LEU A 75 -3.80 5.71 -5.22
N VAL A 76 -3.93 4.63 -5.98
CA VAL A 76 -3.53 3.31 -5.52
C VAL A 76 -2.43 2.75 -6.42
N TYR A 77 -1.67 1.81 -5.89
CA TYR A 77 -0.60 1.13 -6.62
C TYR A 77 -0.99 -0.33 -6.70
N ALA A 78 -1.36 -0.77 -7.90
CA ALA A 78 -1.94 -2.08 -8.12
C ALA A 78 -0.88 -3.09 -8.53
N SER A 79 -1.07 -4.33 -8.07
CA SER A 79 -0.24 -5.47 -8.46
C SER A 79 1.25 -5.23 -8.23
N VAL A 80 1.59 -4.59 -7.12
CA VAL A 80 2.99 -4.36 -6.75
C VAL A 80 3.62 -5.71 -6.38
N PRO A 81 4.71 -6.11 -7.05
CA PRO A 81 5.37 -7.38 -6.71
C PRO A 81 5.79 -7.40 -5.25
N ILE A 82 5.63 -8.56 -4.61
CA ILE A 82 5.91 -8.68 -3.17
C ILE A 82 7.38 -8.36 -2.84
N LEU A 83 8.30 -8.64 -3.76
CA LEU A 83 9.71 -8.33 -3.52
C LEU A 83 9.98 -6.83 -3.54
N ASP A 84 9.32 -6.09 -4.42
CA ASP A 84 9.44 -4.62 -4.47
C ASP A 84 8.85 -3.99 -3.21
N PHE A 85 7.71 -4.50 -2.76
CA PHE A 85 7.11 -4.06 -1.51
C PHE A 85 8.03 -4.35 -0.32
N ALA A 86 8.59 -5.56 -0.24
CA ALA A 86 9.49 -5.93 0.85
C ALA A 86 10.74 -5.05 0.88
N GLN A 87 11.32 -4.74 -0.27
CA GLN A 87 12.46 -3.85 -0.36
C GLN A 87 12.12 -2.44 0.13
N PHE A 88 10.96 -1.94 -0.27
CA PHE A 88 10.47 -0.63 0.18
C PHE A 88 10.32 -0.60 1.70
N MET A 89 9.73 -1.63 2.29
CA MET A 89 9.54 -1.69 3.74
C MET A 89 10.87 -1.83 4.48
N THR A 90 11.85 -2.49 3.88
CA THR A 90 13.20 -2.54 4.45
C THR A 90 13.81 -1.14 4.55
N ASN A 91 13.56 -0.31 3.55
CA ASN A 91 14.13 1.05 3.51
C ASN A 91 13.33 2.05 4.34
N TYR A 92 12.02 1.94 4.37
CA TYR A 92 11.15 3.00 4.90
C TYR A 92 10.14 2.54 5.95
N GLY A 93 10.09 1.26 6.27
CA GLY A 93 9.11 0.75 7.23
C GLY A 93 9.41 1.20 8.64
N GLY A 94 8.32 1.51 9.39
CA GLY A 94 8.41 1.95 10.76
C GLY A 94 8.48 3.47 10.90
N ALA A 95 8.24 3.95 12.09
CA ALA A 95 8.36 5.36 12.43
C ALA A 95 9.79 5.64 12.90
N ARG A 96 10.25 6.84 12.59
CA ARG A 96 11.54 7.31 13.09
C ARG A 96 11.37 8.21 14.26
#